data_040c0dc2e9d67f3d60832b8d0596b3ac
#
_entry.id   040c0dc2e9d67f3d60832b8d0596b3ac
#
_cell.length_a   1.000
_cell.length_b   1.000
_cell.length_c   1.000
_cell.angle_alpha   90.00
_cell.angle_beta   90.00
_cell.angle_gamma   90.00
#
_symmetry.space_group_name_H-M   'P 1'
#
loop_
_entity.id
_entity.type
_entity.pdbx_description
1 polymer ?
#
loop_
_entity_poly.entity_id
_entity_poly.type
_entity_poly.pdbx_seq_one_letter_code
_entity_poly.pdbx_strand_id
1 'polypeptide(L)'
;MRLLIACSTVAALLLGACSPTWNWREFRPQGTVVRLMLPCKPDLAQRQVVLGGHTLTMSLLSCKAGDATFALAWADLPSPAEVPQVMTQWTDATLGNVQGVAGPVSAFLVKGGNLLPQAVRASKSGKQSGGGELSFNGAWFSLGRSIFQASVHGAPQMPEVLDTYFSGIGLP
;
A
#
# COMPACT_ATOMS: atom_id res chain seq x y z
N MET A 1 -49.83 -41.87 -13.18
CA MET A 1 -48.72 -41.37 -14.00
C MET A 1 -48.64 -39.85 -13.80
N ARG A 2 -48.26 -39.40 -12.62
CA ARG A 2 -48.05 -37.97 -12.26
C ARG A 2 -47.22 -37.91 -10.98
N LEU A 3 -45.89 -38.11 -11.06
CA LEU A 3 -44.99 -37.86 -9.90
C LEU A 3 -43.52 -38.01 -10.32
N LEU A 4 -43.01 -37.18 -11.26
CA LEU A 4 -41.58 -37.18 -11.62
C LEU A 4 -41.13 -35.80 -12.20
N ILE A 5 -41.67 -34.68 -11.76
CA ILE A 5 -41.18 -33.34 -12.21
C ILE A 5 -41.06 -32.39 -11.04
N ALA A 6 -40.32 -32.73 -9.99
CA ALA A 6 -40.15 -31.81 -8.85
C ALA A 6 -38.73 -31.88 -8.26
N CYS A 7 -37.71 -32.35 -8.96
CA CYS A 7 -36.37 -32.52 -8.38
C CYS A 7 -35.21 -31.78 -9.13
N SER A 8 -35.52 -30.95 -10.14
CA SER A 8 -34.45 -30.34 -10.97
C SER A 8 -34.18 -28.85 -10.76
N THR A 9 -34.81 -28.18 -9.79
CA THR A 9 -34.71 -26.71 -9.65
C THR A 9 -33.91 -26.24 -8.42
N VAL A 10 -33.34 -27.12 -7.60
CA VAL A 10 -32.61 -26.72 -6.37
C VAL A 10 -31.08 -26.73 -6.53
N ALA A 11 -30.52 -27.27 -7.61
CA ALA A 11 -29.08 -27.40 -7.80
C ALA A 11 -28.36 -26.15 -8.35
N ALA A 12 -29.08 -25.07 -8.71
CA ALA A 12 -28.50 -23.90 -9.40
C ALA A 12 -28.11 -22.72 -8.48
N LEU A 13 -28.27 -22.81 -7.15
CA LEU A 13 -28.10 -21.67 -6.24
C LEU A 13 -26.86 -21.73 -5.35
N LEU A 14 -25.92 -22.66 -5.56
CA LEU A 14 -24.70 -22.80 -4.74
C LEU A 14 -23.40 -22.39 -5.43
N LEU A 15 -23.45 -21.59 -6.50
CA LEU A 15 -22.28 -20.86 -6.97
C LEU A 15 -22.12 -19.57 -6.17
N GLY A 16 -22.06 -19.68 -4.84
CA GLY A 16 -21.59 -18.62 -3.99
C GLY A 16 -20.18 -18.27 -4.41
N ALA A 17 -20.03 -17.09 -5.03
CA ALA A 17 -18.76 -16.57 -5.47
C ALA A 17 -17.83 -16.46 -4.24
N CYS A 18 -16.96 -17.44 -4.02
CA CYS A 18 -15.78 -17.30 -3.18
C CYS A 18 -14.88 -16.26 -3.85
N SER A 19 -15.09 -14.99 -3.56
CA SER A 19 -14.12 -13.96 -3.93
C SER A 19 -12.87 -14.20 -3.08
N PRO A 20 -11.71 -14.52 -3.68
CA PRO A 20 -10.50 -14.73 -2.89
C PRO A 20 -10.16 -13.44 -2.13
N THR A 21 -9.74 -13.57 -0.87
CA THR A 21 -9.30 -12.42 -0.04
C THR A 21 -8.22 -11.60 -0.74
N TRP A 22 -7.39 -12.25 -1.53
CA TRP A 22 -6.29 -11.66 -2.28
C TRP A 22 -6.54 -11.79 -3.78
N ASN A 23 -7.17 -10.78 -4.40
CA ASN A 23 -7.40 -10.73 -5.85
C ASN A 23 -6.35 -9.80 -6.50
N TRP A 24 -5.09 -10.25 -6.50
CA TRP A 24 -3.96 -9.48 -6.98
C TRP A 24 -4.08 -9.06 -8.44
N ARG A 25 -3.95 -7.75 -8.70
CA ARG A 25 -3.97 -7.15 -10.05
C ARG A 25 -2.94 -6.04 -10.13
N GLU A 26 -2.34 -5.88 -11.32
CA GLU A 26 -1.50 -4.73 -11.62
C GLU A 26 -2.36 -3.48 -11.82
N PHE A 27 -1.94 -2.39 -11.19
CA PHE A 27 -2.51 -1.06 -11.36
C PHE A 27 -1.44 -0.07 -11.80
N ARG A 28 -1.87 0.88 -12.63
CA ARG A 28 -1.08 2.03 -13.09
C ARG A 28 -1.91 3.28 -12.81
N PRO A 29 -1.74 3.88 -11.62
CA PRO A 29 -2.54 5.03 -11.23
C PRO A 29 -2.29 6.22 -12.16
N GLN A 30 -3.33 6.98 -12.45
CA GLN A 30 -3.19 8.24 -13.18
C GLN A 30 -2.40 9.25 -12.35
N GLY A 31 -1.60 10.09 -13.01
CA GLY A 31 -0.77 11.11 -12.35
C GLY A 31 0.55 10.58 -11.78
N THR A 32 0.90 9.32 -12.04
CA THR A 32 2.20 8.75 -11.70
C THR A 32 2.63 7.72 -12.75
N VAL A 33 3.92 7.40 -12.76
CA VAL A 33 4.51 6.37 -13.62
C VAL A 33 4.69 5.01 -12.92
N VAL A 34 4.30 4.94 -11.64
CA VAL A 34 4.41 3.72 -10.83
C VAL A 34 3.41 2.67 -11.32
N ARG A 35 3.87 1.44 -11.41
CA ARG A 35 3.01 0.24 -11.45
C ARG A 35 3.11 -0.49 -10.13
N LEU A 36 2.02 -1.07 -9.67
CA LEU A 36 2.00 -1.83 -8.42
C LEU A 36 0.94 -2.93 -8.46
N MET A 37 1.16 -3.96 -7.65
CA MET A 37 0.18 -5.02 -7.41
C MET A 37 -0.69 -4.65 -6.21
N LEU A 38 -2.02 -4.70 -6.36
CA LEU A 38 -2.97 -4.53 -5.24
C LEU A 38 -3.90 -5.73 -5.15
N PRO A 39 -4.26 -6.17 -3.93
CA PRO A 39 -5.12 -7.34 -3.73
C PRO A 39 -6.61 -7.04 -3.89
N CYS A 40 -6.97 -5.79 -4.16
CA CYS A 40 -8.36 -5.31 -4.24
C CYS A 40 -8.46 -4.11 -5.18
N LYS A 41 -9.68 -3.76 -5.59
CA LYS A 41 -9.94 -2.55 -6.38
C LYS A 41 -9.68 -1.33 -5.50
N PRO A 42 -8.75 -0.44 -5.88
CA PRO A 42 -8.43 0.73 -5.07
C PRO A 42 -9.35 1.91 -5.35
N ASP A 43 -9.43 2.80 -4.35
CA ASP A 43 -9.93 4.15 -4.47
C ASP A 43 -8.77 5.15 -4.51
N LEU A 44 -8.93 6.22 -5.30
CA LEU A 44 -7.99 7.32 -5.41
C LEU A 44 -8.54 8.55 -4.69
N ALA A 45 -7.76 9.10 -3.77
CA ALA A 45 -8.05 10.35 -3.08
C ALA A 45 -6.90 11.34 -3.26
N GLN A 46 -7.19 12.63 -3.15
CA GLN A 46 -6.18 13.69 -3.16
C GLN A 46 -6.46 14.69 -2.04
N ARG A 47 -5.39 15.20 -1.45
CA ARG A 47 -5.47 16.26 -0.43
C ARG A 47 -4.26 17.16 -0.46
N GLN A 48 -4.41 18.38 0.02
CA GLN A 48 -3.28 19.26 0.28
C GLN A 48 -2.61 18.84 1.59
N VAL A 49 -1.30 18.74 1.57
CA VAL A 49 -0.45 18.45 2.74
C VAL A 49 0.70 19.43 2.80
N VAL A 50 1.18 19.71 4.01
CA VAL A 50 2.44 20.44 4.19
C VAL A 50 3.54 19.41 4.41
N LEU A 51 4.51 19.37 3.52
CA LEU A 51 5.64 18.45 3.59
C LEU A 51 6.90 19.14 3.08
N GLY A 52 8.00 19.07 3.82
CA GLY A 52 9.24 19.77 3.47
C GLY A 52 9.11 21.29 3.42
N GLY A 53 8.14 21.88 4.14
CA GLY A 53 7.85 23.31 4.06
C GLY A 53 7.00 23.75 2.88
N HIS A 54 6.61 22.81 1.99
CA HIS A 54 5.76 23.07 0.82
C HIS A 54 4.33 22.59 1.04
N THR A 55 3.36 23.34 0.51
CA THR A 55 1.99 22.84 0.35
C THR A 55 1.91 22.06 -0.96
N LEU A 56 1.74 20.74 -0.86
CA LEU A 56 1.75 19.81 -1.98
C LEU A 56 0.40 19.12 -2.13
N THR A 57 0.01 18.79 -3.36
CA THR A 57 -1.07 17.85 -3.59
C THR A 57 -0.56 16.43 -3.42
N MET A 58 -0.99 15.75 -2.39
CA MET A 58 -0.69 14.33 -2.17
C MET A 58 -1.84 13.48 -2.69
N SER A 59 -1.52 12.57 -3.59
CA SER A 59 -2.42 11.53 -4.08
C SER A 59 -2.25 10.27 -3.24
N LEU A 60 -3.36 9.60 -2.94
CA LEU A 60 -3.40 8.35 -2.18
C LEU A 60 -4.29 7.34 -2.92
N LEU A 61 -3.68 6.27 -3.40
CA LEU A 61 -4.37 5.10 -3.92
C LEU A 61 -4.40 4.05 -2.82
N SER A 62 -5.58 3.56 -2.43
CA SER A 62 -5.68 2.57 -1.36
C SER A 62 -6.83 1.62 -1.54
N CYS A 63 -6.69 0.40 -0.99
CA CYS A 63 -7.78 -0.54 -0.88
C CYS A 63 -7.64 -1.41 0.38
N LYS A 64 -8.75 -1.92 0.89
CA LYS A 64 -8.80 -2.81 2.05
C LYS A 64 -9.05 -4.25 1.59
N ALA A 65 -8.16 -5.16 1.99
CA ALA A 65 -8.33 -6.60 1.80
C ALA A 65 -8.04 -7.33 3.12
N GLY A 66 -8.97 -8.18 3.54
CA GLY A 66 -8.95 -8.72 4.89
C GLY A 66 -8.97 -7.60 5.93
N ASP A 67 -8.08 -7.72 6.92
CA ASP A 67 -7.94 -6.73 8.00
C ASP A 67 -6.76 -5.77 7.81
N ALA A 68 -6.32 -5.60 6.55
CA ALA A 68 -5.24 -4.68 6.20
C ALA A 68 -5.63 -3.73 5.08
N THR A 69 -5.03 -2.52 5.11
CA THR A 69 -5.11 -1.51 4.06
C THR A 69 -3.78 -1.46 3.33
N PHE A 70 -3.83 -1.59 2.01
CA PHE A 70 -2.72 -1.44 1.07
C PHE A 70 -2.81 -0.07 0.43
N ALA A 71 -1.74 0.69 0.42
CA ALA A 71 -1.77 2.06 -0.06
C ALA A 71 -0.46 2.50 -0.73
N LEU A 72 -0.59 3.31 -1.78
CA LEU A 72 0.49 4.09 -2.38
C LEU A 72 0.12 5.57 -2.28
N ALA A 73 0.95 6.34 -1.59
CA ALA A 73 0.88 7.80 -1.57
C ALA A 73 2.03 8.38 -2.40
N TRP A 74 1.77 9.50 -3.12
CA TRP A 74 2.80 10.20 -3.87
C TRP A 74 2.52 11.70 -3.97
N ALA A 75 3.60 12.45 -4.13
CA ALA A 75 3.58 13.88 -4.41
C ALA A 75 4.81 14.28 -5.22
N ASP A 76 4.71 15.40 -5.95
CA ASP A 76 5.82 16.01 -6.67
C ASP A 76 6.37 17.19 -5.89
N LEU A 77 7.68 17.19 -5.65
CA LEU A 77 8.38 18.33 -5.05
C LEU A 77 8.70 19.41 -6.09
N PRO A 78 8.90 20.65 -5.67
CA PRO A 78 9.33 21.71 -6.56
C PRO A 78 10.69 21.41 -7.21
N SER A 79 11.62 20.80 -6.45
CA SER A 79 12.98 20.50 -6.87
C SER A 79 13.41 19.08 -6.53
N PRO A 80 14.12 18.36 -7.41
CA PRO A 80 14.69 17.06 -7.07
C PRO A 80 15.79 17.15 -6.00
N ALA A 81 16.42 18.30 -5.80
CA ALA A 81 17.44 18.51 -4.77
C ALA A 81 16.87 18.39 -3.34
N GLU A 82 15.57 18.59 -3.16
CA GLU A 82 14.90 18.51 -1.87
C GLU A 82 14.48 17.08 -1.48
N VAL A 83 14.48 16.17 -2.47
CA VAL A 83 13.99 14.79 -2.28
C VAL A 83 14.61 14.09 -1.07
N PRO A 84 15.95 14.09 -0.85
CA PRO A 84 16.54 13.39 0.29
C PRO A 84 16.02 13.90 1.65
N GLN A 85 15.98 15.22 1.82
CA GLN A 85 15.53 15.84 3.06
C GLN A 85 14.06 15.58 3.32
N VAL A 86 13.22 15.76 2.29
CA VAL A 86 11.76 15.58 2.44
C VAL A 86 11.40 14.11 2.67
N MET A 87 12.09 13.17 2.01
CA MET A 87 11.89 11.74 2.28
C MET A 87 12.23 11.37 3.72
N THR A 88 13.35 11.89 4.28
CA THR A 88 13.69 11.69 5.69
C THR A 88 12.56 12.20 6.60
N GLN A 89 12.15 13.45 6.41
CA GLN A 89 11.07 14.05 7.21
C GLN A 89 9.76 13.26 7.11
N TRP A 90 9.41 12.80 5.90
CA TRP A 90 8.17 12.02 5.70
C TRP A 90 8.24 10.65 6.37
N THR A 91 9.37 9.96 6.25
CA THR A 91 9.61 8.68 6.93
C THR A 91 9.52 8.83 8.44
N ASP A 92 10.22 9.82 9.01
CA ASP A 92 10.24 10.07 10.45
C ASP A 92 8.85 10.45 10.97
N ALA A 93 8.13 11.33 10.28
CA ALA A 93 6.77 11.71 10.63
C ALA A 93 5.80 10.51 10.57
N THR A 94 5.91 9.67 9.54
CA THR A 94 5.06 8.47 9.42
C THR A 94 5.34 7.50 10.55
N LEU A 95 6.61 7.15 10.77
CA LEU A 95 7.00 6.21 11.82
C LEU A 95 6.75 6.78 13.23
N GLY A 96 6.87 8.09 13.41
CA GLY A 96 6.54 8.76 14.66
C GLY A 96 5.05 8.68 15.02
N ASN A 97 4.17 8.72 14.03
CA ASN A 97 2.72 8.65 14.21
C ASN A 97 2.20 7.20 14.40
N VAL A 98 2.99 6.18 14.04
CA VAL A 98 2.63 4.78 14.27
C VAL A 98 3.09 4.36 15.65
N GLN A 99 2.14 4.02 16.53
CA GLN A 99 2.47 3.46 17.85
C GLN A 99 3.01 2.03 17.70
N GLY A 100 3.97 1.66 18.53
CA GLY A 100 4.50 0.30 18.57
C GLY A 100 6.03 0.23 18.58
N VAL A 101 6.53 -1.00 18.56
CA VAL A 101 7.95 -1.32 18.52
C VAL A 101 8.45 -1.28 17.08
N ALA A 102 9.56 -0.57 16.87
CA ALA A 102 10.20 -0.52 15.55
C ALA A 102 10.78 -1.88 15.18
N GLY A 103 10.51 -2.30 13.97
CA GLY A 103 11.14 -3.46 13.32
C GLY A 103 12.40 -3.06 12.54
N PRO A 104 12.93 -3.97 11.74
CA PRO A 104 14.12 -3.73 10.93
C PRO A 104 13.87 -2.65 9.88
N VAL A 105 14.95 -1.90 9.59
CA VAL A 105 15.00 -0.97 8.45
C VAL A 105 15.98 -1.55 7.43
N SER A 106 15.60 -1.58 6.17
CA SER A 106 16.42 -2.07 5.05
C SER A 106 16.31 -1.14 3.85
N ALA A 107 17.29 -1.18 2.95
CA ALA A 107 17.18 -0.47 1.68
C ALA A 107 16.00 -0.98 0.85
N PHE A 108 15.30 -0.08 0.19
CA PHE A 108 14.21 -0.39 -0.73
C PHE A 108 14.48 0.24 -2.10
N LEU A 109 15.18 -0.50 -2.94
CA LEU A 109 15.60 -0.02 -4.25
C LEU A 109 14.62 -0.51 -5.31
N VAL A 110 13.88 0.42 -5.92
CA VAL A 110 13.04 0.16 -7.09
C VAL A 110 13.86 0.43 -8.34
N LYS A 111 13.90 -0.53 -9.28
CA LYS A 111 14.61 -0.34 -10.56
C LYS A 111 14.08 0.90 -11.27
N GLY A 112 14.97 1.76 -11.73
CA GLY A 112 14.63 3.05 -12.37
C GLY A 112 14.46 4.22 -11.38
N GLY A 113 14.32 3.96 -10.09
CA GLY A 113 14.22 4.99 -9.06
C GLY A 113 15.54 5.66 -8.71
N ASN A 114 15.45 6.75 -7.95
CA ASN A 114 16.62 7.42 -7.42
C ASN A 114 17.34 6.52 -6.41
N LEU A 115 18.65 6.34 -6.57
CA LEU A 115 19.49 5.57 -5.65
C LEU A 115 19.87 6.46 -4.46
N LEU A 116 19.01 6.52 -3.47
CA LEU A 116 19.18 7.35 -2.28
C LEU A 116 19.22 6.49 -1.00
N PRO A 117 20.03 6.86 0.01
CA PRO A 117 19.98 6.20 1.32
C PRO A 117 18.62 6.28 2.02
N GLN A 118 17.80 7.26 1.65
CA GLN A 118 16.42 7.45 2.12
C GLN A 118 15.42 6.49 1.47
N ALA A 119 15.81 5.75 0.43
CA ALA A 119 14.98 4.71 -0.15
C ALA A 119 15.02 3.47 0.76
N VAL A 120 14.08 3.40 1.70
CA VAL A 120 14.06 2.41 2.78
C VAL A 120 12.71 1.72 2.90
N ARG A 121 12.73 0.49 3.42
CA ARG A 121 11.57 -0.23 3.94
C ARG A 121 11.73 -0.34 5.46
N ALA A 122 10.68 0.01 6.19
CA ALA A 122 10.64 -0.05 7.64
C ALA A 122 9.30 -0.59 8.13
N SER A 123 9.25 -1.13 9.33
CA SER A 123 8.04 -1.64 9.95
C SER A 123 7.92 -1.21 11.41
N LYS A 124 6.69 -1.22 11.90
CA LYS A 124 6.37 -1.11 13.33
C LYS A 124 5.24 -2.09 13.66
N SER A 125 5.27 -2.65 14.86
CA SER A 125 4.23 -3.53 15.38
C SER A 125 3.82 -3.11 16.78
N GLY A 126 2.55 -3.27 17.09
CA GLY A 126 1.99 -2.84 18.37
C GLY A 126 0.61 -3.44 18.62
N LYS A 127 -0.12 -2.85 19.54
CA LYS A 127 -1.50 -3.25 19.86
C LYS A 127 -2.45 -2.08 19.60
N GLN A 128 -3.63 -2.40 19.10
CA GLN A 128 -4.74 -1.46 19.05
C GLN A 128 -5.33 -1.21 20.43
N SER A 129 -6.02 -0.08 20.61
CA SER A 129 -6.73 0.26 21.86
C SER A 129 -7.78 -0.79 22.29
N GLY A 130 -8.20 -1.69 21.40
CA GLY A 130 -9.12 -2.82 21.67
C GLY A 130 -8.42 -4.16 21.88
N GLY A 131 -7.08 -4.22 21.99
CA GLY A 131 -6.32 -5.44 22.27
C GLY A 131 -5.91 -6.27 21.05
N GLY A 132 -6.31 -5.89 19.82
CA GLY A 132 -5.86 -6.53 18.59
C GLY A 132 -4.41 -6.14 18.24
N GLU A 133 -3.72 -7.01 17.50
CA GLU A 133 -2.40 -6.70 16.97
C GLU A 133 -2.49 -5.70 15.82
N LEU A 134 -1.55 -4.78 15.76
CA LEU A 134 -1.40 -3.78 14.70
C LEU A 134 -0.01 -3.89 14.09
N SER A 135 0.07 -3.90 12.80
CA SER A 135 1.33 -3.78 12.06
C SER A 135 1.28 -2.66 11.05
N PHE A 136 2.40 -2.03 10.85
CA PHE A 136 2.67 -1.10 9.77
C PHE A 136 3.93 -1.56 9.04
N ASN A 137 3.86 -1.66 7.73
CA ASN A 137 4.99 -1.88 6.84
C ASN A 137 4.99 -0.77 5.80
N GLY A 138 6.03 0.03 5.74
CA GLY A 138 6.18 1.15 4.82
C GLY A 138 7.45 1.04 4.00
N ALA A 139 7.40 1.48 2.75
CA ALA A 139 8.56 1.64 1.89
C ALA A 139 8.51 3.02 1.23
N TRP A 140 9.64 3.73 1.28
CA TRP A 140 9.80 5.05 0.68
C TRP A 140 10.81 4.98 -0.45
N PHE A 141 10.48 5.59 -1.57
CA PHE A 141 11.33 5.65 -2.77
C PHE A 141 10.98 6.89 -3.59
N SER A 142 11.78 7.18 -4.62
CA SER A 142 11.57 8.37 -5.45
C SER A 142 12.04 8.16 -6.88
N LEU A 143 11.52 9.00 -7.79
CA LEU A 143 11.95 9.11 -9.18
C LEU A 143 11.96 10.59 -9.58
N GLY A 144 13.13 11.10 -9.99
CA GLY A 144 13.27 12.53 -10.24
C GLY A 144 12.89 13.35 -9.01
N ARG A 145 11.86 14.18 -9.12
CA ARG A 145 11.30 14.98 -8.02
C ARG A 145 10.07 14.36 -7.35
N SER A 146 9.57 13.23 -7.88
CA SER A 146 8.42 12.54 -7.32
C SER A 146 8.83 11.64 -6.17
N ILE A 147 8.14 11.76 -5.04
CA ILE A 147 8.34 10.94 -3.83
C ILE A 147 7.15 10.04 -3.61
N PHE A 148 7.42 8.84 -3.13
CA PHE A 148 6.43 7.77 -2.96
C PHE A 148 6.54 7.12 -1.58
N GLN A 149 5.39 6.75 -1.03
CA GLN A 149 5.29 5.87 0.13
C GLN A 149 4.31 4.74 -0.20
N ALA A 150 4.81 3.52 -0.27
CA ALA A 150 3.98 2.33 -0.29
C ALA A 150 3.80 1.82 1.14
N SER A 151 2.59 1.41 1.51
CA SER A 151 2.35 0.93 2.88
C SER A 151 1.30 -0.17 2.95
N VAL A 152 1.46 -1.05 3.93
CA VAL A 152 0.47 -2.02 4.38
C VAL A 152 0.28 -1.82 5.87
N HIS A 153 -0.95 -1.57 6.30
CA HIS A 153 -1.23 -1.28 7.70
C HIS A 153 -2.54 -1.92 8.14
N GLY A 154 -2.60 -2.40 9.37
CA GLY A 154 -3.74 -3.12 9.95
C GLY A 154 -3.29 -4.33 10.75
N ALA A 155 -4.04 -5.43 10.69
CA ALA A 155 -3.59 -6.69 11.28
C ALA A 155 -2.28 -7.18 10.62
N PRO A 156 -1.42 -7.91 11.36
CA PRO A 156 -0.22 -8.50 10.79
C PRO A 156 -0.52 -9.35 9.57
N GLN A 157 0.30 -9.21 8.53
CA GLN A 157 0.18 -9.95 7.29
C GLN A 157 1.28 -11.00 7.17
N MET A 158 0.99 -12.08 6.46
CA MET A 158 1.99 -13.10 6.12
C MET A 158 3.10 -12.49 5.25
N PRO A 159 4.36 -12.94 5.40
CA PRO A 159 5.48 -12.43 4.64
C PRO A 159 5.23 -12.43 3.12
N GLU A 160 4.61 -13.49 2.59
CA GLU A 160 4.33 -13.66 1.17
C GLU A 160 3.38 -12.59 0.62
N VAL A 161 2.43 -12.13 1.44
CA VAL A 161 1.50 -11.04 1.10
C VAL A 161 2.26 -9.72 1.01
N LEU A 162 3.12 -9.45 1.99
CA LEU A 162 3.97 -8.25 2.00
C LEU A 162 4.96 -8.27 0.83
N ASP A 163 5.58 -9.42 0.57
CA ASP A 163 6.55 -9.58 -0.51
C ASP A 163 5.87 -9.40 -1.89
N THR A 164 4.68 -9.98 -2.09
CA THR A 164 3.91 -9.75 -3.32
C THR A 164 3.62 -8.28 -3.55
N TYR A 165 3.22 -7.56 -2.50
CA TYR A 165 2.93 -6.13 -2.60
C TYR A 165 4.16 -5.30 -2.92
N PHE A 166 5.22 -5.41 -2.10
CA PHE A 166 6.41 -4.55 -2.23
C PHE A 166 7.27 -4.90 -3.45
N SER A 167 7.41 -6.19 -3.80
CA SER A 167 8.12 -6.59 -5.03
C SER A 167 7.36 -6.29 -6.31
N GLY A 168 6.02 -6.16 -6.22
CA GLY A 168 5.16 -5.76 -7.32
C GLY A 168 5.28 -4.28 -7.72
N ILE A 169 6.03 -3.45 -6.95
CA ILE A 169 6.24 -2.04 -7.24
C ILE A 169 7.33 -1.92 -8.32
N GLY A 170 7.01 -1.19 -9.39
CA GLY A 170 7.93 -0.94 -10.50
C GLY A 170 7.83 0.48 -11.03
N LEU A 171 8.94 0.97 -11.54
CA LEU A 171 9.09 2.22 -12.29
C LEU A 171 9.41 1.88 -13.76
N PRO A 172 9.30 2.84 -14.69
CA PRO A 172 9.62 2.64 -16.11
C PRO A 172 11.05 2.17 -16.35
#